data_a42cbca889a1eb522b29b8be54c48248
#
_entry.id   a42cbca889a1eb522b29b8be54c48248
#
_cell.length_a   1.000
_cell.length_b   1.000
_cell.length_c   1.000
_cell.angle_alpha   90.00
_cell.angle_beta   90.00
_cell.angle_gamma   90.00
#
_symmetry.space_group_name_H-M   'P 1'
#
loop_
_entity.id
_entity.type
_entity.pdbx_description
1 polymer ?
#
loop_
_entity_poly.entity_id
_entity_poly.type
_entity_poly.pdbx_seq_one_letter_code
_entity_poly.pdbx_strand_id
1 'polypeptide(L)'
;MLRLPGSVEGLFWAAGLALLLSGAAGAASHDAVGAPAALHATQDDLLDRALDKLQALSVAVLERPHCGGPRQLATYNMGLNQLCLSSELRRQPRLRELVLSHELVHVVQDCLDGLDNSTSLSLAQGLRNTGAFTDQQVAGFFLQYLRSQGNLQHVLATTSVLPQDSRQRELEAYALQYDPALVQRLLATHCKVKS
;
A
#
# COMPACT_ATOMS: atom_id res chain seq x y z
N MET A 1 23.11 -35.51 -15.70
CA MET A 1 23.78 -34.22 -15.43
C MET A 1 23.20 -33.17 -16.36
N LEU A 2 22.19 -32.43 -15.92
CA LEU A 2 21.56 -31.33 -16.67
C LEU A 2 21.98 -30.03 -15.99
N ARG A 3 22.75 -29.19 -16.72
CA ARG A 3 23.09 -27.82 -16.30
C ARG A 3 21.88 -26.94 -16.52
N LEU A 4 21.42 -26.27 -15.45
CA LEU A 4 20.45 -25.18 -15.54
C LEU A 4 21.15 -23.90 -15.99
N PRO A 5 20.60 -23.13 -16.92
CA PRO A 5 21.18 -21.83 -17.31
C PRO A 5 20.95 -20.81 -16.19
N GLY A 6 21.99 -19.98 -15.96
CA GLY A 6 22.02 -18.96 -14.93
C GLY A 6 20.95 -17.88 -15.15
N SER A 7 20.28 -17.51 -14.08
CA SER A 7 19.26 -16.50 -14.01
C SER A 7 19.83 -15.10 -14.20
N VAL A 8 19.45 -14.46 -15.30
CA VAL A 8 19.74 -13.03 -15.61
C VAL A 8 18.54 -12.15 -15.17
N GLU A 9 17.63 -12.67 -14.37
CA GLU A 9 16.34 -12.01 -14.06
C GLU A 9 16.40 -10.93 -12.96
N GLY A 10 17.53 -10.79 -12.26
CA GLY A 10 17.60 -9.91 -11.08
C GLY A 10 17.66 -8.41 -11.34
N LEU A 11 18.00 -7.95 -12.57
CA LEU A 11 18.28 -6.52 -12.82
C LEU A 11 17.11 -5.70 -13.38
N PHE A 12 16.08 -6.34 -13.90
CA PHE A 12 14.97 -5.61 -14.55
C PHE A 12 13.87 -5.10 -13.60
N TRP A 13 13.79 -5.62 -12.40
CA TRP A 13 12.68 -5.37 -11.48
C TRP A 13 12.74 -4.00 -10.79
N ALA A 14 13.94 -3.48 -10.54
CA ALA A 14 14.11 -2.20 -9.87
C ALA A 14 13.72 -0.99 -10.74
N ALA A 15 13.84 -1.12 -12.08
CA ALA A 15 13.57 -0.03 -13.00
C ALA A 15 12.08 0.24 -13.25
N GLY A 16 11.24 -0.80 -13.22
CA GLY A 16 9.81 -0.67 -13.53
C GLY A 16 9.00 0.07 -12.46
N LEU A 17 9.32 -0.13 -11.19
CA LEU A 17 8.61 0.54 -10.10
C LEU A 17 9.01 2.01 -9.97
N ALA A 18 10.26 2.35 -10.32
CA ALA A 18 10.75 3.74 -10.33
C ALA A 18 9.96 4.62 -11.31
N LEU A 19 9.51 4.06 -12.44
CA LEU A 19 8.73 4.78 -13.46
C LEU A 19 7.31 5.14 -13.00
N LEU A 20 6.69 4.32 -12.16
CA LEU A 20 5.37 4.62 -11.60
C LEU A 20 5.42 5.70 -10.50
N LEU A 21 6.61 5.92 -9.94
CA LEU A 21 6.86 6.90 -8.87
C LEU A 21 7.41 8.22 -9.42
N SER A 22 7.86 8.26 -10.70
CA SER A 22 8.48 9.43 -11.33
C SER A 22 7.46 10.26 -12.11
N GLY A 23 6.47 10.80 -11.41
CA GLY A 23 5.68 11.92 -11.92
C GLY A 23 6.54 13.18 -11.95
N ALA A 24 7.01 13.58 -13.15
CA ALA A 24 7.62 14.85 -13.49
C ALA A 24 8.86 15.27 -12.66
N ALA A 25 10.05 14.83 -13.08
CA ALA A 25 11.29 15.52 -12.76
C ALA A 25 11.70 16.35 -13.97
N GLY A 26 11.46 17.66 -13.93
CA GLY A 26 12.05 18.64 -14.84
C GLY A 26 13.56 18.70 -14.59
N ALA A 27 14.34 18.71 -15.69
CA ALA A 27 15.77 18.87 -15.66
C ALA A 27 16.14 20.21 -15.01
N ALA A 28 16.89 20.19 -13.92
CA ALA A 28 17.58 21.34 -13.36
C ALA A 28 19.05 20.97 -13.16
N SER A 29 19.91 21.85 -13.68
CA SER A 29 21.36 21.80 -13.69
C SER A 29 22.00 21.66 -12.31
N HIS A 30 23.09 20.90 -12.28
CA HIS A 30 24.02 20.76 -11.17
C HIS A 30 24.66 22.10 -10.77
N ASP A 31 24.32 22.58 -9.59
CA ASP A 31 25.22 23.40 -8.77
C ASP A 31 25.23 22.81 -7.36
N ALA A 32 26.39 22.36 -6.94
CA ALA A 32 26.64 21.75 -5.66
C ALA A 32 26.66 22.84 -4.56
N VAL A 33 25.53 23.04 -3.89
CA VAL A 33 25.46 23.75 -2.63
C VAL A 33 24.69 22.88 -1.64
N GLY A 34 25.38 22.49 -0.56
CA GLY A 34 24.90 21.89 0.67
C GLY A 34 23.55 21.17 0.62
N ALA A 35 23.57 19.83 0.53
CA ALA A 35 22.36 19.06 0.66
C ALA A 35 21.65 19.42 1.98
N PRO A 36 20.40 19.93 1.95
CA PRO A 36 19.66 20.10 3.19
C PRO A 36 19.53 18.70 3.79
N ALA A 37 19.85 18.57 5.08
CA ALA A 37 19.59 17.37 5.85
C ALA A 37 18.14 16.96 5.54
N ALA A 38 17.96 15.84 4.83
CA ALA A 38 16.64 15.29 4.55
C ALA A 38 16.00 15.12 5.94
N LEU A 39 15.03 15.96 6.25
CA LEU A 39 14.18 15.82 7.41
C LEU A 39 13.55 14.44 7.27
N HIS A 40 14.12 13.46 7.97
CA HIS A 40 13.46 12.16 8.13
C HIS A 40 12.15 12.47 8.85
N ALA A 41 11.06 12.47 8.11
CA ALA A 41 9.74 12.56 8.69
C ALA A 41 9.66 11.49 9.79
N THR A 42 9.29 11.90 10.99
CA THR A 42 9.08 10.95 12.06
C THR A 42 7.91 10.03 11.71
N GLN A 43 7.84 8.91 12.34
CA GLN A 43 6.78 7.93 12.17
C GLN A 43 5.39 8.56 12.45
N ASP A 44 5.33 9.44 13.46
CA ASP A 44 4.12 10.18 13.83
C ASP A 44 3.71 11.16 12.71
N ASP A 45 4.67 11.84 12.06
CA ASP A 45 4.38 12.74 10.92
C ASP A 45 3.80 12.01 9.71
N LEU A 46 4.16 10.74 9.49
CA LEU A 46 3.58 9.93 8.40
C LEU A 46 2.14 9.55 8.71
N LEU A 47 1.88 9.20 9.96
CA LEU A 47 0.55 8.84 10.43
C LEU A 47 -0.41 10.04 10.34
N ASP A 48 -0.01 11.20 10.85
CA ASP A 48 -0.81 12.43 10.84
C ASP A 48 -1.13 12.86 9.42
N ARG A 49 -0.14 12.87 8.52
CA ARG A 49 -0.38 13.17 7.10
C ARG A 49 -1.34 12.20 6.42
N ALA A 50 -1.32 10.92 6.80
CA ALA A 50 -2.28 9.94 6.28
C ALA A 50 -3.70 10.28 6.75
N LEU A 51 -3.88 10.59 8.03
CA LEU A 51 -5.17 10.96 8.59
C LEU A 51 -5.71 12.25 7.98
N ASP A 52 -4.88 13.27 7.80
CA ASP A 52 -5.25 14.51 7.10
C ASP A 52 -5.71 14.23 5.66
N LYS A 53 -4.97 13.36 4.96
CA LYS A 53 -5.35 12.96 3.59
C LYS A 53 -6.67 12.24 3.55
N LEU A 54 -6.94 11.33 4.49
CA LEU A 54 -8.22 10.63 4.59
C LEU A 54 -9.37 11.62 4.82
N GLN A 55 -9.18 12.59 5.68
CA GLN A 55 -10.17 13.65 5.91
C GLN A 55 -10.45 14.46 4.63
N ALA A 56 -9.40 14.85 3.91
CA ALA A 56 -9.53 15.56 2.63
C ALA A 56 -10.26 14.72 1.56
N LEU A 57 -10.18 13.40 1.63
CA LEU A 57 -10.90 12.46 0.77
C LEU A 57 -12.33 12.13 1.25
N SER A 58 -12.78 12.76 2.33
CA SER A 58 -14.07 12.47 2.98
C SER A 58 -14.17 11.02 3.48
N VAL A 59 -13.04 10.39 3.80
CA VAL A 59 -13.01 9.10 4.48
C VAL A 59 -13.20 9.34 5.98
N ALA A 60 -14.28 8.84 6.56
CA ALA A 60 -14.53 8.95 7.98
C ALA A 60 -13.60 8.04 8.79
N VAL A 61 -12.81 8.60 9.70
CA VAL A 61 -11.97 7.83 10.61
C VAL A 61 -12.63 7.70 11.96
N LEU A 62 -12.89 6.46 12.38
CA LEU A 62 -13.53 6.15 13.66
C LEU A 62 -12.56 5.40 14.57
N GLU A 63 -12.51 5.78 15.83
CA GLU A 63 -11.88 4.97 16.87
C GLU A 63 -12.95 4.33 17.77
N ARG A 64 -12.91 2.99 17.86
CA ARG A 64 -13.86 2.18 18.63
C ARG A 64 -13.13 1.06 19.37
N PRO A 65 -13.68 0.50 20.45
CA PRO A 65 -13.08 -0.69 21.09
C PRO A 65 -12.92 -1.87 20.12
N HIS A 66 -13.88 -2.04 19.19
CA HIS A 66 -13.91 -3.12 18.21
C HIS A 66 -14.28 -2.58 16.83
N CYS A 67 -13.59 -3.06 15.79
CA CYS A 67 -13.78 -2.67 14.39
C CYS A 67 -14.39 -3.84 13.57
N GLY A 68 -15.51 -4.39 14.00
CA GLY A 68 -16.15 -5.53 13.33
C GLY A 68 -16.08 -6.79 14.19
N GLY A 69 -15.12 -7.68 13.96
CA GLY A 69 -14.97 -8.91 14.74
C GLY A 69 -14.20 -8.71 16.05
N PRO A 70 -14.29 -9.68 16.99
CA PRO A 70 -13.72 -9.55 18.35
C PRO A 70 -12.17 -9.49 18.39
N ARG A 71 -11.50 -9.70 17.27
CA ARG A 71 -10.03 -9.61 17.15
C ARG A 71 -9.59 -8.67 16.03
N GLN A 72 -10.52 -7.94 15.43
CA GLN A 72 -10.22 -7.04 14.32
C GLN A 72 -9.75 -5.70 14.87
N LEU A 73 -8.47 -5.39 14.62
CA LEU A 73 -7.83 -4.18 15.10
C LEU A 73 -8.14 -2.96 14.24
N ALA A 74 -8.42 -3.15 12.96
CA ALA A 74 -8.89 -2.12 12.06
C ALA A 74 -9.71 -2.74 10.92
N THR A 75 -10.42 -1.90 10.19
CA THR A 75 -11.09 -2.26 8.94
C THR A 75 -11.43 -1.01 8.14
N TYR A 76 -11.23 -1.09 6.83
CA TYR A 76 -11.76 -0.12 5.89
C TYR A 76 -13.03 -0.66 5.24
N ASN A 77 -14.12 0.12 5.33
CA ASN A 77 -15.38 -0.18 4.68
C ASN A 77 -15.57 0.74 3.47
N MET A 78 -15.37 0.19 2.26
CA MET A 78 -15.51 0.90 0.99
C MET A 78 -16.91 1.47 0.80
N GLY A 79 -17.95 0.68 1.08
CA GLY A 79 -19.35 1.09 0.88
C GLY A 79 -19.80 2.26 1.76
N LEU A 80 -19.08 2.51 2.87
CA LEU A 80 -19.33 3.62 3.78
C LEU A 80 -18.25 4.68 3.75
N ASN A 81 -17.19 4.46 2.97
CA ASN A 81 -16.00 5.30 2.96
C ASN A 81 -15.45 5.56 4.37
N GLN A 82 -15.29 4.49 5.14
CA GLN A 82 -15.05 4.57 6.58
C GLN A 82 -13.91 3.66 7.02
N LEU A 83 -12.93 4.23 7.69
CA LEU A 83 -11.84 3.54 8.37
C LEU A 83 -12.16 3.45 9.86
N CYS A 84 -12.22 2.25 10.41
CA CYS A 84 -12.27 2.02 11.85
C CYS A 84 -10.91 1.59 12.36
N LEU A 85 -10.45 2.17 13.47
CA LEU A 85 -9.26 1.78 14.21
C LEU A 85 -9.65 1.38 15.62
N SER A 86 -9.13 0.26 16.12
CA SER A 86 -9.35 -0.12 17.51
C SER A 86 -8.65 0.84 18.46
N SER A 87 -9.38 1.30 19.49
CA SER A 87 -8.80 2.16 20.52
C SER A 87 -7.66 1.48 21.32
N GLU A 88 -7.58 0.15 21.29
CA GLU A 88 -6.46 -0.61 21.88
C GLU A 88 -5.12 -0.28 21.24
N LEU A 89 -5.12 0.12 19.96
CA LEU A 89 -3.92 0.50 19.21
C LEU A 89 -3.24 1.76 19.76
N ARG A 90 -3.95 2.59 20.53
CA ARG A 90 -3.34 3.80 21.13
C ARG A 90 -2.13 3.50 22.01
N ARG A 91 -2.10 2.33 22.63
CA ARG A 91 -1.00 1.88 23.51
C ARG A 91 0.11 1.15 22.77
N GLN A 92 -0.04 0.94 21.46
CA GLN A 92 0.84 0.14 20.63
C GLN A 92 1.18 0.89 19.32
N PRO A 93 1.99 1.96 19.37
CA PRO A 93 2.18 2.87 18.23
C PRO A 93 2.72 2.15 16.98
N ARG A 94 3.67 1.22 17.14
CA ARG A 94 4.19 0.43 15.99
C ARG A 94 3.14 -0.48 15.36
N LEU A 95 2.29 -1.10 16.19
CA LEU A 95 1.20 -1.92 15.67
C LEU A 95 0.12 -1.05 15.02
N ARG A 96 -0.16 0.13 15.60
CA ARG A 96 -1.08 1.11 15.02
C ARG A 96 -0.65 1.54 13.63
N GLU A 97 0.63 1.86 13.45
CA GLU A 97 1.21 2.23 12.15
C GLU A 97 1.09 1.08 11.15
N LEU A 98 1.49 -0.13 11.53
CA LEU A 98 1.41 -1.30 10.67
C LEU A 98 -0.03 -1.56 10.20
N VAL A 99 -0.97 -1.57 11.14
CA VAL A 99 -2.39 -1.81 10.87
C VAL A 99 -2.99 -0.68 10.04
N LEU A 100 -2.66 0.59 10.36
CA LEU A 100 -3.12 1.72 9.54
C LEU A 100 -2.54 1.66 8.13
N SER A 101 -1.26 1.35 7.97
CA SER A 101 -0.65 1.20 6.63
C SER A 101 -1.35 0.12 5.81
N HIS A 102 -1.75 -0.99 6.44
CA HIS A 102 -2.55 -2.05 5.81
C HIS A 102 -3.89 -1.50 5.29
N GLU A 103 -4.66 -0.83 6.15
CA GLU A 103 -5.97 -0.27 5.77
C GLU A 103 -5.84 0.84 4.72
N LEU A 104 -4.77 1.64 4.76
CA LEU A 104 -4.50 2.65 3.74
C LEU A 104 -4.27 2.05 2.35
N VAL A 105 -3.73 0.84 2.24
CA VAL A 105 -3.66 0.13 0.96
C VAL A 105 -5.06 -0.14 0.42
N HIS A 106 -6.01 -0.53 1.28
CA HIS A 106 -7.41 -0.72 0.87
C HIS A 106 -8.06 0.59 0.43
N VAL A 107 -7.75 1.72 1.07
CA VAL A 107 -8.18 3.04 0.58
C VAL A 107 -7.60 3.34 -0.81
N VAL A 108 -6.31 3.04 -1.06
CA VAL A 108 -5.72 3.21 -2.41
C VAL A 108 -6.42 2.33 -3.43
N GLN A 109 -6.70 1.07 -3.10
CA GLN A 109 -7.43 0.13 -3.96
C GLN A 109 -8.83 0.64 -4.31
N ASP A 110 -9.51 1.27 -3.36
CA ASP A 110 -10.81 1.92 -3.56
C ASP A 110 -10.67 3.17 -4.45
N CYS A 111 -9.67 4.01 -4.23
CA CYS A 111 -9.38 5.18 -5.06
C CYS A 111 -9.14 4.83 -6.54
N LEU A 112 -8.61 3.65 -6.86
CA LEU A 112 -8.38 3.21 -8.24
C LEU A 112 -9.67 2.96 -9.02
N ASP A 113 -10.75 2.64 -8.33
CA ASP A 113 -12.10 2.42 -8.90
C ASP A 113 -13.04 3.59 -8.63
N GLY A 114 -12.66 4.47 -7.72
CA GLY A 114 -13.42 5.64 -7.27
C GLY A 114 -14.09 5.42 -5.92
N LEU A 115 -13.90 6.36 -5.01
CA LEU A 115 -14.39 6.31 -3.62
C LEU A 115 -15.93 6.36 -3.47
N ASP A 116 -16.68 6.44 -4.54
CA ASP A 116 -18.15 6.62 -4.50
C ASP A 116 -18.92 5.31 -4.72
N ASN A 117 -18.24 4.19 -4.78
CA ASN A 117 -18.84 2.90 -5.06
C ASN A 117 -18.45 1.89 -3.97
N SER A 118 -19.06 0.71 -4.00
CA SER A 118 -18.77 -0.38 -3.05
C SER A 118 -17.79 -1.42 -3.61
N THR A 119 -17.09 -1.07 -4.70
CA THR A 119 -16.10 -1.92 -5.37
C THR A 119 -14.70 -1.33 -5.21
N SER A 120 -13.68 -2.14 -5.40
CA SER A 120 -12.30 -1.68 -5.42
C SER A 120 -11.47 -2.53 -6.37
N LEU A 121 -10.51 -1.89 -7.03
CA LEU A 121 -9.52 -2.57 -7.86
C LEU A 121 -8.31 -2.97 -7.02
N SER A 122 -7.75 -4.15 -7.27
CA SER A 122 -6.44 -4.46 -6.73
C SER A 122 -5.37 -3.55 -7.36
N LEU A 123 -4.28 -3.28 -6.65
CA LEU A 123 -3.14 -2.55 -7.23
C LEU A 123 -2.60 -3.27 -8.46
N ALA A 124 -2.62 -4.61 -8.46
CA ALA A 124 -2.28 -5.42 -9.60
C ALA A 124 -3.16 -5.12 -10.83
N GLN A 125 -4.47 -4.96 -10.64
CA GLN A 125 -5.39 -4.56 -11.73
C GLN A 125 -5.07 -3.14 -12.21
N GLY A 126 -4.85 -2.20 -11.30
CA GLY A 126 -4.43 -0.84 -11.65
C GLY A 126 -3.15 -0.83 -12.49
N LEU A 127 -2.12 -1.57 -12.10
CA LEU A 127 -0.86 -1.69 -12.83
C LEU A 127 -1.04 -2.33 -14.21
N ARG A 128 -1.86 -3.38 -14.33
CA ARG A 128 -2.19 -4.02 -15.61
C ARG A 128 -2.90 -3.07 -16.57
N ASN A 129 -3.83 -2.27 -16.05
CA ASN A 129 -4.59 -1.31 -16.85
C ASN A 129 -3.71 -0.24 -17.50
N THR A 130 -2.48 -0.02 -16.98
CA THR A 130 -1.49 0.84 -17.65
C THR A 130 -0.90 0.22 -18.91
N GLY A 131 -1.01 -1.09 -19.10
CA GLY A 131 -0.37 -1.85 -20.17
C GLY A 131 1.14 -2.03 -20.03
N ALA A 132 1.75 -1.49 -18.96
CA ALA A 132 3.19 -1.53 -18.73
C ALA A 132 3.68 -2.85 -18.08
N PHE A 133 2.77 -3.63 -17.49
CA PHE A 133 3.11 -4.82 -16.72
C PHE A 133 2.22 -6.01 -17.10
N THR A 134 2.82 -7.20 -17.13
CA THR A 134 2.10 -8.47 -17.26
C THR A 134 1.64 -8.96 -15.89
N ASP A 135 0.66 -9.86 -15.86
CA ASP A 135 0.15 -10.50 -14.63
C ASP A 135 1.28 -11.19 -13.85
N GLN A 136 2.18 -11.87 -14.55
CA GLN A 136 3.31 -12.56 -13.94
C GLN A 136 4.28 -11.59 -13.27
N GLN A 137 4.54 -10.44 -13.88
CA GLN A 137 5.41 -9.41 -13.33
C GLN A 137 4.81 -8.83 -12.04
N VAL A 138 3.53 -8.47 -12.08
CA VAL A 138 2.83 -7.91 -10.92
C VAL A 138 2.76 -8.92 -9.77
N ALA A 139 2.36 -10.16 -10.04
CA ALA A 139 2.32 -11.22 -9.02
C ALA A 139 3.72 -11.49 -8.43
N GLY A 140 4.75 -11.54 -9.30
CA GLY A 140 6.14 -11.72 -8.88
C GLY A 140 6.60 -10.63 -7.93
N PHE A 141 6.25 -9.36 -8.19
CA PHE A 141 6.58 -8.23 -7.32
C PHE A 141 6.05 -8.43 -5.89
N PHE A 142 4.75 -8.64 -5.73
CA PHE A 142 4.17 -8.78 -4.39
C PHE A 142 4.68 -10.02 -3.64
N LEU A 143 4.86 -11.14 -4.35
CA LEU A 143 5.41 -12.36 -3.75
C LEU A 143 6.87 -12.17 -3.30
N GLN A 144 7.69 -11.48 -4.11
CA GLN A 144 9.07 -11.18 -3.74
C GLN A 144 9.13 -10.25 -2.54
N TYR A 145 8.26 -9.24 -2.49
CA TYR A 145 8.17 -8.30 -1.38
C TYR A 145 7.80 -9.03 -0.08
N LEU A 146 6.80 -9.90 -0.08
CA LEU A 146 6.43 -10.74 1.06
C LEU A 146 7.54 -11.70 1.50
N ARG A 147 8.28 -12.28 0.54
CA ARG A 147 9.45 -13.13 0.84
C ARG A 147 10.55 -12.35 1.56
N SER A 148 10.86 -11.15 1.10
CA SER A 148 11.90 -10.31 1.71
C SER A 148 11.57 -9.93 3.16
N GLN A 149 10.30 -9.88 3.51
CA GLN A 149 9.81 -9.61 4.86
C GLN A 149 9.69 -10.87 5.75
N GLY A 150 9.91 -12.06 5.19
CA GLY A 150 9.76 -13.33 5.90
C GLY A 150 8.31 -13.74 6.19
N ASN A 151 7.32 -13.04 5.62
CA ASN A 151 5.88 -13.20 5.96
C ASN A 151 5.09 -14.03 4.93
N LEU A 152 5.71 -14.45 3.82
CA LEU A 152 5.00 -15.07 2.70
C LEU A 152 4.09 -16.24 3.12
N GLN A 153 4.62 -17.20 3.89
CA GLN A 153 3.86 -18.38 4.27
C GLN A 153 2.66 -18.04 5.16
N HIS A 154 2.86 -17.13 6.12
CA HIS A 154 1.79 -16.67 7.00
C HIS A 154 0.69 -15.99 6.20
N VAL A 155 1.04 -15.07 5.30
CA VAL A 155 0.09 -14.30 4.50
C VAL A 155 -0.67 -15.23 3.54
N LEU A 156 0.00 -16.16 2.87
CA LEU A 156 -0.66 -17.14 2.01
C LEU A 156 -1.65 -18.02 2.79
N ALA A 157 -1.29 -18.47 3.98
CA ALA A 157 -2.19 -19.25 4.83
C ALA A 157 -3.42 -18.44 5.26
N THR A 158 -3.21 -17.19 5.71
CA THR A 158 -4.28 -16.29 6.18
C THR A 158 -5.23 -15.93 5.05
N THR A 159 -4.71 -15.67 3.85
CA THR A 159 -5.54 -15.23 2.71
C THR A 159 -6.15 -16.37 1.91
N SER A 160 -5.68 -17.62 2.11
CA SER A 160 -6.14 -18.80 1.34
C SER A 160 -7.65 -19.06 1.45
N VAL A 161 -8.25 -18.70 2.56
CA VAL A 161 -9.69 -18.90 2.85
C VAL A 161 -10.59 -17.83 2.26
N LEU A 162 -10.00 -16.76 1.71
CA LEU A 162 -10.76 -15.65 1.15
C LEU A 162 -11.17 -15.92 -0.31
N PRO A 163 -12.27 -15.32 -0.80
CA PRO A 163 -12.58 -15.27 -2.22
C PRO A 163 -11.41 -14.70 -3.03
N GLN A 164 -11.27 -15.14 -4.29
CA GLN A 164 -10.10 -14.82 -5.11
C GLN A 164 -9.81 -13.31 -5.20
N ASP A 165 -10.85 -12.50 -5.46
CA ASP A 165 -10.69 -11.04 -5.59
C ASP A 165 -10.26 -10.38 -4.26
N SER A 166 -10.84 -10.81 -3.14
CA SER A 166 -10.45 -10.34 -1.81
C SER A 166 -9.04 -10.80 -1.46
N ARG A 167 -8.68 -12.04 -1.82
CA ARG A 167 -7.33 -12.60 -1.58
C ARG A 167 -6.24 -11.75 -2.21
N GLN A 168 -6.42 -11.31 -3.46
CA GLN A 168 -5.43 -10.48 -4.14
C GLN A 168 -5.25 -9.14 -3.42
N ARG A 169 -6.33 -8.48 -3.04
CA ARG A 169 -6.29 -7.20 -2.31
C ARG A 169 -5.60 -7.33 -0.96
N GLU A 170 -5.92 -8.38 -0.22
CA GLU A 170 -5.27 -8.65 1.07
C GLU A 170 -3.78 -8.96 0.93
N LEU A 171 -3.37 -9.76 -0.07
CA LEU A 171 -1.96 -10.01 -0.36
C LEU A 171 -1.18 -8.72 -0.59
N GLU A 172 -1.75 -7.78 -1.32
CA GLU A 172 -1.16 -6.47 -1.59
C GLU A 172 -1.06 -5.62 -0.32
N ALA A 173 -2.10 -5.60 0.51
CA ALA A 173 -2.11 -4.88 1.77
C ALA A 173 -1.06 -5.44 2.75
N TYR A 174 -0.99 -6.76 2.90
CA TYR A 174 0.06 -7.41 3.70
C TYR A 174 1.47 -7.19 3.15
N ALA A 175 1.64 -7.14 1.83
CA ALA A 175 2.94 -6.87 1.23
C ALA A 175 3.41 -5.45 1.56
N LEU A 176 2.55 -4.45 1.46
CA LEU A 176 2.93 -3.04 1.53
C LEU A 176 2.85 -2.43 2.94
N GLN A 177 2.19 -3.07 3.90
CA GLN A 177 1.99 -2.53 5.25
C GLN A 177 3.29 -2.18 5.99
N TYR A 178 4.43 -2.78 5.61
CA TYR A 178 5.74 -2.53 6.21
C TYR A 178 6.51 -1.38 5.54
N ASP A 179 5.93 -0.75 4.51
CA ASP A 179 6.50 0.42 3.84
C ASP A 179 5.51 1.59 3.85
N PRO A 180 5.29 2.24 5.01
CA PRO A 180 4.33 3.33 5.14
C PRO A 180 4.65 4.51 4.21
N ALA A 181 5.93 4.72 3.88
CA ALA A 181 6.32 5.78 2.94
C ALA A 181 5.86 5.47 1.50
N LEU A 182 5.92 4.21 1.06
CA LEU A 182 5.36 3.80 -0.23
C LEU A 182 3.84 3.92 -0.23
N VAL A 183 3.17 3.47 0.82
CA VAL A 183 1.71 3.58 0.95
C VAL A 183 1.25 5.04 0.87
N GLN A 184 1.95 5.95 1.55
CA GLN A 184 1.70 7.39 1.47
C GLN A 184 1.85 7.94 0.03
N ARG A 185 2.89 7.53 -0.69
CA ARG A 185 3.06 7.93 -2.10
C ARG A 185 1.94 7.41 -2.99
N LEU A 186 1.51 6.16 -2.80
CA LEU A 186 0.39 5.58 -3.52
C LEU A 186 -0.91 6.34 -3.24
N LEU A 187 -1.17 6.65 -1.96
CA LEU A 187 -2.33 7.44 -1.55
C LEU A 187 -2.32 8.84 -2.19
N ALA A 188 -1.17 9.52 -2.20
CA ALA A 188 -1.04 10.83 -2.83
C ALA A 188 -1.22 10.80 -4.35
N THR A 189 -0.77 9.73 -5.00
CA THR A 189 -0.79 9.60 -6.47
C THR A 189 -2.18 9.22 -6.98
N HIS A 190 -2.84 8.28 -6.32
CA HIS A 190 -4.08 7.66 -6.83
C HIS A 190 -5.34 8.24 -6.22
N CYS A 191 -5.28 8.75 -4.97
CA CYS A 191 -6.42 9.33 -4.30
C CYS A 191 -6.48 10.85 -4.51
N LYS A 192 -7.26 11.28 -5.48
CA LYS A 192 -7.46 12.70 -5.77
C LYS A 192 -8.69 13.22 -5.04
N VAL A 193 -8.54 14.37 -4.39
CA VAL A 193 -9.70 15.10 -3.85
C VAL A 193 -10.53 15.59 -5.03
N LYS A 194 -11.84 15.35 -5.00
CA LYS A 194 -12.76 15.92 -5.99
C LYS A 194 -12.79 17.43 -5.82
N SER A 195 -12.46 18.13 -6.88
CA SER A 195 -12.55 19.60 -6.97
C SER A 195 -13.98 20.04 -7.23
#